data_30618c27b4a9cf0809ab548b4a668f25
#
_entry.id   30618c27b4a9cf0809ab548b4a668f25
#
_cell.length_a   1.000
_cell.length_b   1.000
_cell.length_c   1.000
_cell.angle_alpha   90.00
_cell.angle_beta   90.00
_cell.angle_gamma   90.00
#
_symmetry.space_group_name_H-M   'P 1'
#
loop_
_entity.id
_entity.type
_entity.pdbx_description
1 polymer ?
#
loop_
_entity_poly.entity_id
_entity_poly.type
_entity_poly.pdbx_seq_one_letter_code
_entity_poly.pdbx_strand_id
1 'polypeptide(L)'
;MTIKSFTQLKIKNNIRGIRVLPFLTSAFLILAGFITVETSVEARSSRQTSAPKPNPSEMEKFRWKVFTPEDGRFSVLMPGQPKVTSQTQRTFMGEINLQLFIAQPPKQEVAYVVAFNDFPDSYGQMADPEEVLKNAQEMALKTTKSNLLNQKSIRSSNGHPGREIEYINSGGKITRNRLYFAEGRLYQVMVITTKRQQKFLTKSIAGYLNSFNVVLKK
;
A
#
# COMPACT_ATOMS: atom_id res chain seq x y z
N MET A 1 -33.27 5.43 -68.35
CA MET A 1 -32.02 5.90 -67.77
C MET A 1 -32.18 5.79 -66.23
N THR A 2 -31.66 4.70 -65.62
CA THR A 2 -31.98 4.29 -64.25
C THR A 2 -30.79 4.57 -63.37
N ILE A 3 -30.94 5.43 -62.39
CA ILE A 3 -29.90 5.79 -61.41
C ILE A 3 -29.96 4.80 -60.28
N LYS A 4 -28.87 4.02 -60.11
CA LYS A 4 -28.70 3.07 -59.00
C LYS A 4 -28.33 3.81 -57.70
N SER A 5 -29.16 3.61 -56.72
CA SER A 5 -28.94 4.05 -55.32
C SER A 5 -27.76 3.33 -54.71
N PHE A 6 -26.80 4.12 -54.16
CA PHE A 6 -25.68 3.61 -53.36
C PHE A 6 -26.16 3.39 -51.92
N THR A 7 -26.22 2.11 -51.52
CA THR A 7 -26.50 1.72 -50.14
C THR A 7 -25.28 1.98 -49.26
N GLN A 8 -25.38 2.92 -48.33
CA GLN A 8 -24.39 3.19 -47.30
C GLN A 8 -24.33 1.99 -46.34
N LEU A 9 -23.17 1.34 -46.30
CA LEU A 9 -22.88 0.27 -45.36
C LEU A 9 -22.58 0.92 -44.01
N LYS A 10 -23.51 0.83 -43.06
CA LYS A 10 -23.39 1.31 -41.68
C LYS A 10 -22.51 0.32 -40.91
N ILE A 11 -21.20 0.60 -40.81
CA ILE A 11 -20.27 -0.16 -39.97
C ILE A 11 -20.65 0.16 -38.52
N LYS A 12 -21.33 -0.78 -37.86
CA LYS A 12 -21.52 -0.77 -36.41
C LYS A 12 -20.18 -1.10 -35.76
N ASN A 13 -19.46 -0.07 -35.30
CA ASN A 13 -18.36 -0.24 -34.37
C ASN A 13 -18.90 -0.75 -33.03
N ASN A 14 -18.93 -2.06 -32.89
CA ASN A 14 -19.27 -2.73 -31.63
C ASN A 14 -18.01 -2.92 -30.85
N ILE A 15 -17.42 -1.80 -30.34
CA ILE A 15 -16.40 -1.86 -29.32
C ILE A 15 -17.14 -2.22 -28.03
N ARG A 16 -17.31 -3.52 -27.81
CA ARG A 16 -17.68 -4.06 -26.51
C ARG A 16 -16.56 -3.70 -25.56
N GLY A 17 -16.83 -2.69 -24.71
CA GLY A 17 -15.95 -2.37 -23.58
C GLY A 17 -15.62 -3.65 -22.83
N ILE A 18 -14.35 -3.97 -22.73
CA ILE A 18 -13.83 -5.00 -21.85
C ILE A 18 -14.24 -4.53 -20.45
N ARG A 19 -15.31 -5.10 -19.92
CA ARG A 19 -15.68 -4.94 -18.52
C ARG A 19 -14.57 -5.61 -17.72
N VAL A 20 -13.61 -4.81 -17.25
CA VAL A 20 -12.65 -5.26 -16.25
C VAL A 20 -13.48 -5.57 -15.01
N LEU A 21 -13.72 -6.85 -14.78
CA LEU A 21 -14.49 -7.33 -13.64
C LEU A 21 -13.74 -7.00 -12.34
N PRO A 22 -14.45 -6.69 -11.24
CA PRO A 22 -13.88 -6.28 -9.97
C PRO A 22 -13.39 -7.49 -9.17
N PHE A 23 -12.24 -8.08 -9.50
CA PHE A 23 -11.74 -9.28 -8.84
C PHE A 23 -10.34 -9.15 -8.21
N LEU A 24 -10.03 -7.98 -7.64
CA LEU A 24 -8.91 -7.85 -6.70
C LEU A 24 -9.36 -8.10 -5.24
N THR A 25 -10.41 -8.91 -5.04
CA THR A 25 -11.13 -8.96 -3.76
C THR A 25 -10.41 -9.67 -2.63
N SER A 26 -9.33 -10.40 -2.89
CA SER A 26 -8.76 -11.26 -1.84
C SER A 26 -7.39 -10.83 -1.31
N ALA A 27 -6.60 -10.05 -2.05
CA ALA A 27 -5.23 -9.72 -1.65
C ALA A 27 -5.11 -8.77 -0.45
N PHE A 28 -6.20 -8.08 -0.08
CA PHE A 28 -6.18 -7.03 0.96
C PHE A 28 -6.69 -7.47 2.33
N LEU A 29 -7.23 -8.69 2.45
CA LEU A 29 -7.85 -9.17 3.69
C LEU A 29 -6.90 -9.27 4.90
N ILE A 30 -5.59 -9.24 4.68
CA ILE A 30 -4.60 -9.54 5.71
C ILE A 30 -4.18 -8.32 6.51
N LEU A 31 -4.25 -7.13 5.94
CA LEU A 31 -3.82 -5.93 6.66
C LEU A 31 -4.73 -5.55 7.83
N ALA A 32 -6.00 -5.97 7.80
CA ALA A 32 -6.95 -5.66 8.87
C ALA A 32 -6.75 -6.51 10.13
N GLY A 33 -6.12 -7.69 10.01
CA GLY A 33 -6.00 -8.66 11.11
C GLY A 33 -4.66 -8.65 11.86
N PHE A 34 -3.61 -8.05 11.30
CA PHE A 34 -2.26 -8.14 11.89
C PHE A 34 -1.85 -6.98 12.80
N ILE A 35 -2.67 -5.95 12.94
CA ILE A 35 -2.37 -4.85 13.86
C ILE A 35 -3.25 -4.97 15.09
N THR A 36 -3.14 -6.09 15.78
CA THR A 36 -3.48 -6.15 17.20
C THR A 36 -2.27 -5.63 17.95
N VAL A 37 -2.31 -4.35 18.33
CA VAL A 37 -1.50 -3.88 19.43
C VAL A 37 -2.06 -4.59 20.65
N GLU A 38 -1.37 -5.62 21.15
CA GLU A 38 -1.64 -6.17 22.47
C GLU A 38 -1.40 -5.05 23.48
N THR A 39 -2.46 -4.37 23.86
CA THR A 39 -2.46 -3.56 25.07
C THR A 39 -2.61 -4.53 26.23
N SER A 40 -1.50 -5.01 26.75
CA SER A 40 -1.45 -5.59 28.10
C SER A 40 -1.81 -4.47 29.06
N VAL A 41 -3.07 -4.42 29.46
CA VAL A 41 -3.54 -3.60 30.58
C VAL A 41 -3.11 -4.34 31.85
N GLU A 42 -1.85 -4.17 32.26
CA GLU A 42 -1.48 -4.42 33.64
C GLU A 42 -1.95 -3.23 34.47
N ALA A 43 -3.00 -3.47 35.26
CA ALA A 43 -3.36 -2.61 36.36
C ALA A 43 -2.20 -2.58 37.36
N ARG A 44 -1.41 -1.51 37.33
CA ARG A 44 -0.33 -1.26 38.30
C ARG A 44 -0.66 -0.08 39.18
N SER A 45 -0.85 -0.41 40.45
CA SER A 45 -0.76 0.40 41.65
C SER A 45 0.37 1.47 41.57
N SER A 46 0.01 2.67 41.92
CA SER A 46 0.87 3.85 42.03
C SER A 46 2.10 3.61 42.92
N ARG A 47 3.28 3.52 42.31
CA ARG A 47 4.57 3.91 42.88
C ARG A 47 5.32 4.69 41.82
N GLN A 48 5.59 5.97 42.10
CA GLN A 48 6.52 6.78 41.33
C GLN A 48 7.90 6.13 41.38
N THR A 49 8.27 5.47 40.29
CA THR A 49 9.65 5.06 40.05
C THR A 49 10.06 5.73 38.76
N SER A 50 11.14 6.48 38.78
CA SER A 50 11.79 7.14 37.64
C SER A 50 11.84 6.14 36.46
N ALA A 51 11.31 6.56 35.30
CA ALA A 51 11.31 5.75 34.09
C ALA A 51 12.72 5.22 33.78
N PRO A 52 12.92 3.91 33.58
CA PRO A 52 14.22 3.36 33.23
C PRO A 52 14.72 4.03 31.96
N LYS A 53 15.97 4.52 31.96
CA LYS A 53 16.63 4.97 30.71
C LYS A 53 16.59 3.82 29.70
N PRO A 54 16.18 4.07 28.44
CA PRO A 54 16.13 3.02 27.44
C PRO A 54 17.53 2.42 27.26
N ASN A 55 17.58 1.09 27.22
CA ASN A 55 18.82 0.35 27.00
C ASN A 55 19.40 0.74 25.61
N PRO A 56 20.68 1.09 25.48
CA PRO A 56 21.29 1.45 24.20
C PRO A 56 21.07 0.41 23.08
N SER A 57 21.00 -0.88 23.42
CA SER A 57 20.70 -1.95 22.46
C SER A 57 19.26 -1.93 21.92
N GLU A 58 18.30 -1.43 22.73
CA GLU A 58 16.91 -1.24 22.24
C GLU A 58 16.79 -0.01 21.34
N MET A 59 17.53 1.06 21.64
CA MET A 59 17.56 2.25 20.76
C MET A 59 18.19 1.95 19.39
N GLU A 60 19.17 1.04 19.33
CA GLU A 60 19.81 0.65 18.08
C GLU A 60 18.90 -0.18 17.18
N LYS A 61 18.02 -1.01 17.74
CA LYS A 61 17.03 -1.81 17.01
C LYS A 61 16.04 -0.96 16.21
N PHE A 62 15.74 0.27 16.63
CA PHE A 62 14.76 1.14 15.98
C PHE A 62 15.37 2.35 15.29
N ARG A 63 16.66 2.29 15.02
CA ARG A 63 17.33 3.27 14.19
C ARG A 63 16.81 3.22 12.77
N TRP A 64 16.47 4.37 12.21
CA TRP A 64 16.08 4.47 10.81
C TRP A 64 17.25 4.05 9.91
N LYS A 65 17.02 3.03 9.08
CA LYS A 65 18.01 2.50 8.13
C LYS A 65 17.34 2.33 6.77
N VAL A 66 18.13 2.45 5.71
CA VAL A 66 17.65 2.11 4.38
C VAL A 66 17.45 0.59 4.33
N PHE A 67 16.26 0.19 3.98
CA PHE A 67 15.88 -1.18 3.72
C PHE A 67 15.72 -1.39 2.22
N THR A 68 16.24 -2.49 1.70
CA THR A 68 16.08 -2.97 0.32
C THR A 68 15.73 -4.46 0.41
N PRO A 69 14.66 -4.94 -0.25
CA PRO A 69 14.33 -6.37 -0.29
C PRO A 69 15.33 -7.16 -1.11
N GLU A 70 15.28 -8.50 -1.02
CA GLU A 70 16.20 -9.39 -1.75
C GLU A 70 16.17 -9.20 -3.26
N ASP A 71 15.00 -8.90 -3.85
CA ASP A 71 14.86 -8.65 -5.27
C ASP A 71 15.36 -7.26 -5.71
N GLY A 72 15.77 -6.42 -4.77
CA GLY A 72 16.35 -5.11 -5.01
C GLY A 72 15.44 -4.07 -5.69
N ARG A 73 14.15 -4.35 -5.88
CA ARG A 73 13.24 -3.53 -6.72
C ARG A 73 12.67 -2.30 -6.04
N PHE A 74 12.99 -2.07 -4.77
CA PHE A 74 12.72 -0.80 -4.09
C PHE A 74 13.71 -0.55 -2.97
N SER A 75 13.77 0.68 -2.50
CA SER A 75 14.43 1.06 -1.25
C SER A 75 13.55 2.01 -0.45
N VAL A 76 13.66 1.98 0.89
CA VAL A 76 12.88 2.84 1.78
C VAL A 76 13.58 2.94 3.15
N LEU A 77 13.42 4.07 3.85
CA LEU A 77 13.84 4.18 5.25
C LEU A 77 12.85 3.41 6.15
N MET A 78 13.34 2.47 6.95
CA MET A 78 12.55 1.72 7.92
C MET A 78 13.07 1.93 9.34
N PRO A 79 12.19 2.04 10.37
CA PRO A 79 12.61 2.08 11.76
C PRO A 79 12.95 0.65 12.22
N GLY A 80 14.23 0.27 12.05
CA GLY A 80 14.73 -1.08 12.33
C GLY A 80 14.50 -2.07 11.19
N GLN A 81 14.72 -3.36 11.49
CA GLN A 81 14.51 -4.45 10.53
C GLN A 81 13.02 -4.78 10.45
N PRO A 82 12.40 -4.75 9.26
CA PRO A 82 10.99 -5.10 9.13
C PRO A 82 10.77 -6.62 9.29
N LYS A 83 9.62 -6.99 9.84
CA LYS A 83 9.10 -8.34 9.75
C LYS A 83 8.58 -8.57 8.33
N VAL A 84 9.00 -9.68 7.73
CA VAL A 84 8.57 -10.07 6.38
C VAL A 84 7.46 -11.11 6.48
N THR A 85 6.42 -10.95 5.68
CA THR A 85 5.31 -11.90 5.54
C THR A 85 4.93 -11.98 4.07
N SER A 86 4.68 -13.18 3.57
CA SER A 86 4.20 -13.42 2.20
C SER A 86 2.89 -14.20 2.23
N GLN A 87 2.05 -13.94 1.24
CA GLN A 87 0.80 -14.68 1.03
C GLN A 87 0.56 -14.85 -0.46
N THR A 88 0.27 -16.08 -0.86
CA THR A 88 -0.13 -16.41 -2.23
C THR A 88 -1.65 -16.49 -2.31
N GLN A 89 -2.22 -15.88 -3.35
CA GLN A 89 -3.64 -15.93 -3.63
C GLN A 89 -3.89 -16.37 -5.07
N ARG A 90 -4.87 -17.26 -5.25
CA ARG A 90 -5.37 -17.62 -6.58
C ARG A 90 -6.43 -16.63 -7.02
N THR A 91 -6.20 -16.02 -8.17
CA THR A 91 -7.13 -15.09 -8.82
C THR A 91 -7.47 -15.60 -10.23
N PHE A 92 -8.40 -14.94 -10.91
CA PHE A 92 -8.67 -15.24 -12.33
C PHE A 92 -7.47 -14.91 -13.25
N MET A 93 -6.54 -14.07 -12.80
CA MET A 93 -5.29 -13.76 -13.51
C MET A 93 -4.16 -14.77 -13.21
N GLY A 94 -4.42 -15.78 -12.40
CA GLY A 94 -3.42 -16.72 -11.90
C GLY A 94 -3.09 -16.52 -10.42
N GLU A 95 -1.95 -17.03 -10.01
CA GLU A 95 -1.46 -16.84 -8.64
C GLU A 95 -0.77 -15.48 -8.48
N ILE A 96 -1.18 -14.74 -7.44
CA ILE A 96 -0.58 -13.46 -7.06
C ILE A 96 0.06 -13.63 -5.69
N ASN A 97 1.34 -13.27 -5.60
CA ASN A 97 2.07 -13.25 -4.34
C ASN A 97 2.10 -11.84 -3.77
N LEU A 98 1.48 -11.65 -2.60
CA LEU A 98 1.57 -10.43 -1.82
C LEU A 98 2.72 -10.55 -0.82
N GLN A 99 3.67 -9.65 -0.87
CA GLN A 99 4.73 -9.53 0.13
C GLN A 99 4.54 -8.28 0.99
N LEU A 100 4.77 -8.42 2.29
CA LEU A 100 4.62 -7.34 3.26
C LEU A 100 5.89 -7.23 4.11
N PHE A 101 6.35 -6.01 4.30
CA PHE A 101 7.49 -5.61 5.14
C PHE A 101 6.96 -4.65 6.20
N ILE A 102 6.92 -5.08 7.45
CA ILE A 102 6.23 -4.38 8.54
C ILE A 102 7.23 -4.01 9.63
N ALA A 103 7.34 -2.73 9.95
CA ALA A 103 8.10 -2.24 11.09
C ALA A 103 7.17 -1.49 12.06
N GLN A 104 7.20 -1.92 13.34
CA GLN A 104 6.40 -1.34 14.42
C GLN A 104 7.34 -0.96 15.56
N PRO A 105 7.71 0.33 15.70
CA PRO A 105 8.48 0.77 16.85
C PRO A 105 7.73 0.51 18.15
N PRO A 106 8.38 -0.03 19.20
CA PRO A 106 7.74 -0.28 20.47
C PRO A 106 7.27 1.03 21.11
N LYS A 107 6.21 0.94 21.90
CA LYS A 107 5.61 2.07 22.62
C LYS A 107 5.05 3.18 21.71
N GLN A 108 4.90 2.91 20.40
CA GLN A 108 4.27 3.83 19.45
C GLN A 108 3.09 3.12 18.77
N GLU A 109 1.97 3.80 18.67
CA GLU A 109 0.77 3.31 17.96
C GLU A 109 0.91 3.60 16.45
N VAL A 110 1.97 3.09 15.85
CA VAL A 110 2.27 3.28 14.42
C VAL A 110 2.86 2.02 13.82
N ALA A 111 2.47 1.71 12.59
CA ALA A 111 3.11 0.72 11.75
C ALA A 111 3.54 1.37 10.43
N TYR A 112 4.77 1.09 10.00
CA TYR A 112 5.34 1.44 8.71
C TYR A 112 5.36 0.18 7.86
N VAL A 113 4.70 0.21 6.71
CA VAL A 113 4.47 -0.99 5.90
C VAL A 113 4.78 -0.70 4.44
N VAL A 114 5.60 -1.54 3.83
CA VAL A 114 5.63 -1.68 2.37
C VAL A 114 4.98 -3.00 2.02
N ALA A 115 4.04 -2.97 1.10
CA ALA A 115 3.50 -4.18 0.49
C ALA A 115 3.67 -4.08 -1.03
N PHE A 116 3.86 -5.23 -1.68
CA PHE A 116 3.81 -5.29 -3.12
C PHE A 116 3.25 -6.62 -3.62
N ASN A 117 2.72 -6.59 -4.82
CA ASN A 117 2.38 -7.77 -5.60
C ASN A 117 2.77 -7.57 -7.06
N ASP A 118 3.27 -8.64 -7.68
CA ASP A 118 3.48 -8.70 -9.12
C ASP A 118 2.20 -9.14 -9.82
N PHE A 119 1.89 -8.49 -10.92
CA PHE A 119 0.87 -8.97 -11.85
C PHE A 119 1.50 -9.94 -12.86
N PRO A 120 0.75 -10.93 -13.36
CA PRO A 120 1.22 -11.75 -14.48
C PRO A 120 1.67 -10.88 -15.66
N ASP A 121 2.75 -11.28 -16.34
CA ASP A 121 3.41 -10.47 -17.38
C ASP A 121 2.44 -9.96 -18.46
N SER A 122 1.51 -10.82 -18.91
CA SER A 122 0.50 -10.47 -19.91
C SER A 122 -0.44 -9.34 -19.44
N TYR A 123 -0.78 -9.32 -18.16
CA TYR A 123 -1.64 -8.28 -17.58
C TYR A 123 -0.85 -7.02 -17.23
N GLY A 124 0.35 -7.18 -16.67
CA GLY A 124 1.19 -6.07 -16.25
C GLY A 124 1.60 -5.15 -17.40
N GLN A 125 1.74 -5.71 -18.63
CA GLN A 125 2.09 -4.93 -19.83
C GLN A 125 0.90 -4.20 -20.45
N MET A 126 -0.33 -4.73 -20.31
CA MET A 126 -1.55 -4.20 -20.93
C MET A 126 -2.39 -3.35 -19.96
N ALA A 127 -2.11 -3.40 -18.66
CA ALA A 127 -2.91 -2.72 -17.67
C ALA A 127 -2.73 -1.19 -17.74
N ASP A 128 -3.85 -0.46 -17.75
CA ASP A 128 -3.83 0.98 -17.55
C ASP A 128 -3.42 1.29 -16.10
N PRO A 129 -2.31 1.99 -15.87
CA PRO A 129 -1.85 2.31 -14.53
C PRO A 129 -2.87 3.07 -13.67
N GLU A 130 -3.63 3.98 -14.27
CA GLU A 130 -4.64 4.76 -13.52
C GLU A 130 -5.81 3.87 -13.08
N GLU A 131 -6.21 2.90 -13.90
CA GLU A 131 -7.23 1.92 -13.55
C GLU A 131 -6.74 0.99 -12.44
N VAL A 132 -5.50 0.50 -12.51
CA VAL A 132 -4.89 -0.31 -11.45
C VAL A 132 -4.86 0.44 -10.12
N LEU A 133 -4.42 1.71 -10.13
CA LEU A 133 -4.36 2.54 -8.92
C LEU A 133 -5.74 2.85 -8.34
N LYS A 134 -6.74 3.09 -9.21
CA LYS A 134 -8.14 3.30 -8.79
C LYS A 134 -8.69 2.04 -8.13
N ASN A 135 -8.53 0.90 -8.77
CA ASN A 135 -9.00 -0.38 -8.25
C ASN A 135 -8.32 -0.73 -6.91
N ALA A 136 -7.02 -0.49 -6.80
CA ALA A 136 -6.27 -0.68 -5.55
C ALA A 136 -6.80 0.21 -4.41
N GLN A 137 -7.12 1.48 -4.69
CA GLN A 137 -7.76 2.38 -3.73
C GLN A 137 -9.11 1.87 -3.28
N GLU A 138 -10.01 1.53 -4.21
CA GLU A 138 -11.35 1.04 -3.90
C GLU A 138 -11.29 -0.22 -3.03
N MET A 139 -10.35 -1.11 -3.35
CA MET A 139 -10.11 -2.33 -2.58
C MET A 139 -9.61 -2.04 -1.17
N ALA A 140 -8.65 -1.12 -1.03
CA ALA A 140 -8.13 -0.73 0.28
C ALA A 140 -9.27 -0.22 1.18
N LEU A 141 -10.11 0.67 0.67
CA LEU A 141 -11.25 1.24 1.40
C LEU A 141 -12.29 0.18 1.77
N LYS A 142 -12.67 -0.67 0.81
CA LYS A 142 -13.66 -1.74 1.02
C LYS A 142 -13.20 -2.75 2.06
N THR A 143 -11.98 -3.25 1.92
CA THR A 143 -11.43 -4.30 2.79
C THR A 143 -11.24 -3.82 4.22
N THR A 144 -10.76 -2.59 4.40
CA THR A 144 -10.55 -1.99 5.72
C THR A 144 -11.82 -1.34 6.28
N LYS A 145 -12.95 -1.38 5.56
CA LYS A 145 -14.21 -0.71 5.89
C LYS A 145 -13.96 0.75 6.29
N SER A 146 -13.20 1.45 5.45
CA SER A 146 -12.69 2.79 5.74
C SER A 146 -13.37 3.86 4.89
N ASN A 147 -13.41 5.07 5.45
CA ASN A 147 -13.83 6.28 4.75
C ASN A 147 -12.61 7.02 4.22
N LEU A 148 -12.64 7.39 2.95
CA LEU A 148 -11.61 8.22 2.33
C LEU A 148 -11.65 9.63 2.93
N LEU A 149 -10.49 10.13 3.36
CA LEU A 149 -10.32 11.48 3.88
C LEU A 149 -9.70 12.41 2.83
N ASN A 150 -8.71 11.91 2.09
CA ASN A 150 -8.00 12.68 1.06
C ASN A 150 -7.43 11.76 0.00
N GLN A 151 -7.28 12.31 -1.22
CA GLN A 151 -6.56 11.65 -2.32
C GLN A 151 -5.88 12.66 -3.23
N LYS A 152 -4.76 12.26 -3.83
CA LYS A 152 -4.08 13.04 -4.87
C LYS A 152 -3.26 12.13 -5.78
N SER A 153 -3.12 12.50 -7.04
CA SER A 153 -2.18 11.87 -7.96
C SER A 153 -0.75 12.29 -7.61
N ILE A 154 0.16 11.35 -7.67
CA ILE A 154 1.59 11.54 -7.41
C ILE A 154 2.41 10.80 -8.49
N ARG A 155 3.72 11.02 -8.50
CA ARG A 155 4.66 10.21 -9.28
C ARG A 155 5.79 9.71 -8.39
N SER A 156 6.36 8.56 -8.74
CA SER A 156 7.61 8.11 -8.14
C SER A 156 8.78 8.99 -8.59
N SER A 157 9.94 8.85 -7.97
CA SER A 157 11.19 9.51 -8.39
C SER A 157 11.56 9.24 -9.86
N ASN A 158 11.17 8.07 -10.38
CA ASN A 158 11.41 7.62 -11.75
C ASN A 158 10.24 7.94 -12.70
N GLY A 159 9.27 8.77 -12.27
CA GLY A 159 8.15 9.21 -13.09
C GLY A 159 6.97 8.25 -13.20
N HIS A 160 7.00 7.06 -12.57
CA HIS A 160 5.87 6.13 -12.58
C HIS A 160 4.64 6.73 -11.91
N PRO A 161 3.44 6.48 -12.46
CA PRO A 161 2.20 6.98 -11.90
C PRO A 161 1.95 6.39 -10.51
N GLY A 162 1.35 7.20 -9.66
CA GLY A 162 1.01 6.82 -8.31
C GLY A 162 -0.16 7.63 -7.76
N ARG A 163 -0.66 7.19 -6.60
CA ARG A 163 -1.77 7.82 -5.89
C ARG A 163 -1.51 7.81 -4.40
N GLU A 164 -1.60 8.97 -3.76
CA GLU A 164 -1.59 9.06 -2.30
C GLU A 164 -3.04 9.15 -1.83
N ILE A 165 -3.41 8.29 -0.88
CA ILE A 165 -4.73 8.28 -0.24
C ILE A 165 -4.55 8.31 1.27
N GLU A 166 -5.45 9.02 1.95
CA GLU A 166 -5.57 8.99 3.40
C GLU A 166 -6.99 8.56 3.75
N TYR A 167 -7.13 7.59 4.65
CA TYR A 167 -8.42 7.04 5.02
C TYR A 167 -8.45 6.64 6.50
N ILE A 168 -9.66 6.58 7.07
CA ILE A 168 -9.90 6.21 8.46
C ILE A 168 -10.86 5.04 8.53
N ASN A 169 -10.52 4.02 9.32
CA ASN A 169 -11.41 2.89 9.57
C ASN A 169 -12.36 3.15 10.75
N SER A 170 -13.33 2.25 10.94
CA SER A 170 -14.30 2.33 12.04
C SER A 170 -13.67 2.28 13.44
N GLY A 171 -12.48 1.71 13.58
CA GLY A 171 -11.68 1.68 14.82
C GLY A 171 -10.84 2.93 15.08
N GLY A 172 -10.99 4.00 14.25
CA GLY A 172 -10.26 5.26 14.40
C GLY A 172 -8.79 5.20 13.97
N LYS A 173 -8.34 4.11 13.32
CA LYS A 173 -7.00 4.03 12.72
C LYS A 173 -6.99 4.82 11.41
N ILE A 174 -6.01 5.71 11.27
CA ILE A 174 -5.76 6.47 10.06
C ILE A 174 -4.65 5.77 9.29
N THR A 175 -4.87 5.56 8.01
CA THR A 175 -3.84 5.04 7.09
C THR A 175 -3.56 6.09 6.02
N ARG A 176 -2.28 6.42 5.87
CA ARG A 176 -1.75 7.16 4.72
C ARG A 176 -1.03 6.17 3.83
N ASN A 177 -1.51 6.02 2.59
CA ASN A 177 -1.00 5.02 1.66
C ASN A 177 -0.60 5.69 0.34
N ARG A 178 0.61 5.44 -0.12
CA ARG A 178 1.08 5.77 -1.46
C ARG A 178 1.10 4.51 -2.30
N LEU A 179 0.30 4.51 -3.32
CA LEU A 179 0.22 3.46 -4.34
C LEU A 179 1.12 3.87 -5.51
N TYR A 180 1.92 2.94 -6.04
CA TYR A 180 2.68 3.12 -7.28
C TYR A 180 2.55 1.88 -8.14
N PHE A 181 2.41 2.08 -9.45
CA PHE A 181 2.42 0.98 -10.41
C PHE A 181 3.61 1.13 -11.36
N ALA A 182 4.51 0.17 -11.34
CA ALA A 182 5.76 0.20 -12.11
C ALA A 182 6.15 -1.22 -12.54
N GLU A 183 6.45 -1.41 -13.82
CA GLU A 183 6.93 -2.68 -14.39
C GLU A 183 6.07 -3.90 -13.96
N GLY A 184 4.74 -3.78 -14.05
CA GLY A 184 3.82 -4.85 -13.69
C GLY A 184 3.72 -5.14 -12.19
N ARG A 185 4.27 -4.27 -11.32
CA ARG A 185 4.20 -4.40 -9.87
C ARG A 185 3.42 -3.24 -9.25
N LEU A 186 2.47 -3.56 -8.37
CA LEU A 186 1.79 -2.61 -7.52
C LEU A 186 2.48 -2.53 -6.16
N TYR A 187 3.00 -1.35 -5.82
CA TYR A 187 3.56 -1.05 -4.51
C TYR A 187 2.56 -0.27 -3.66
N GLN A 188 2.55 -0.55 -2.37
CA GLN A 188 1.80 0.17 -1.36
C GLN A 188 2.72 0.54 -0.21
N VAL A 189 2.92 1.83 -0.01
CA VAL A 189 3.77 2.38 1.05
C VAL A 189 2.88 3.05 2.07
N MET A 190 2.70 2.39 3.23
CA MET A 190 1.66 2.75 4.19
C MET A 190 2.22 3.14 5.55
N VAL A 191 1.58 4.11 6.16
CA VAL A 191 1.70 4.38 7.59
C VAL A 191 0.32 4.25 8.22
N ILE A 192 0.20 3.38 9.22
CA ILE A 192 -1.04 3.12 9.94
C ILE A 192 -0.85 3.61 11.37
N THR A 193 -1.69 4.53 11.82
CA THR A 193 -1.55 5.17 13.14
C THR A 193 -2.89 5.64 13.68
N THR A 194 -2.89 6.28 14.85
CA THR A 194 -4.07 6.96 15.42
C THR A 194 -4.02 8.46 15.16
N LYS A 195 -5.17 9.14 15.18
CA LYS A 195 -5.26 10.60 15.02
C LYS A 195 -4.37 11.34 16.04
N ARG A 196 -4.28 10.82 17.27
CA ARG A 196 -3.43 11.37 18.31
C ARG A 196 -1.95 11.25 17.95
N GLN A 197 -1.52 10.05 17.58
CA GLN A 197 -0.12 9.74 17.33
C GLN A 197 0.39 10.42 16.03
N GLN A 198 -0.46 10.55 15.02
CA GLN A 198 -0.13 11.20 13.74
C GLN A 198 0.45 12.61 13.93
N LYS A 199 -0.10 13.39 14.89
CA LYS A 199 0.35 14.75 15.17
C LYS A 199 1.81 14.81 15.64
N PHE A 200 2.24 13.83 16.41
CA PHE A 200 3.62 13.77 16.95
C PHE A 200 4.60 13.15 15.93
N LEU A 201 4.12 12.34 14.99
CA LEU A 201 4.94 11.62 14.03
C LEU A 201 4.99 12.26 12.64
N THR A 202 4.49 13.49 12.47
CA THR A 202 4.38 14.16 11.16
C THR A 202 5.68 14.12 10.36
N LYS A 203 6.81 14.44 10.98
CA LYS A 203 8.15 14.43 10.33
C LYS A 203 8.58 13.00 9.96
N SER A 204 8.39 12.03 10.86
CA SER A 204 8.74 10.61 10.62
C SER A 204 7.89 10.01 9.53
N ILE A 205 6.58 10.29 9.52
CA ILE A 205 5.65 9.84 8.47
C ILE A 205 6.06 10.42 7.12
N ALA A 206 6.31 11.73 7.05
CA ALA A 206 6.75 12.37 5.82
C ALA A 206 8.10 11.83 5.34
N GLY A 207 9.07 11.68 6.25
CA GLY A 207 10.39 11.12 5.94
C GLY A 207 10.30 9.71 5.38
N TYR A 208 9.52 8.85 6.01
CA TYR A 208 9.28 7.49 5.53
C TYR A 208 8.66 7.46 4.13
N LEU A 209 7.52 8.13 3.95
CA LEU A 209 6.81 8.13 2.67
C LEU A 209 7.64 8.73 1.53
N ASN A 210 8.45 9.75 1.82
CA ASN A 210 9.30 10.41 0.83
C ASN A 210 10.60 9.64 0.53
N SER A 211 10.99 8.70 1.39
CA SER A 211 12.19 7.89 1.20
C SER A 211 11.99 6.71 0.25
N PHE A 212 10.73 6.37 -0.07
CA PHE A 212 10.44 5.26 -0.96
C PHE A 212 10.89 5.56 -2.38
N ASN A 213 11.69 4.66 -2.93
CA ASN A 213 12.22 4.75 -4.28
C ASN A 213 12.04 3.41 -5.00
N VAL A 214 11.41 3.44 -6.18
CA VAL A 214 11.32 2.28 -7.08
C VAL A 214 12.67 2.09 -7.77
N VAL A 215 13.20 0.88 -7.74
CA VAL A 215 14.40 0.49 -8.47
C VAL A 215 13.97 -0.40 -9.64
N LEU A 216 14.26 0.04 -10.85
CA LEU A 216 13.90 -0.69 -12.07
C LEU A 216 14.79 -1.92 -12.27
N LYS A 217 14.24 -2.95 -12.91
CA LYS A 217 15.07 -4.09 -13.39
C LYS A 217 16.07 -3.54 -14.42
N LYS A 218 17.29 -3.94 -14.28
CA LYS A 218 18.33 -3.72 -15.31
C LYS A 218 18.22 -4.76 -16.41
#